data_50ad3cb488a5f248b00fecf2ed3cc9ad
#
_entry.id   50ad3cb488a5f248b00fecf2ed3cc9ad
#
_cell.length_a   1.000
_cell.length_b   1.000
_cell.length_c   1.000
_cell.angle_alpha   90.00
_cell.angle_beta   90.00
_cell.angle_gamma   90.00
#
_symmetry.space_group_name_H-M   'P 1'
#
loop_
_entity.id
_entity.type
_entity.pdbx_description
1 polymer ?
#
loop_
_entity_poly.entity_id
_entity_poly.type
_entity_poly.pdbx_seq_one_letter_code
_entity_poly.pdbx_strand_id
1 'polypeptide(L)'
;MENSTGLKSSLKTRHIVMLSLGGAIGSGLFLGSGKVIAQAGPSVLLSYILAGLTLYVVMYGVGKMVIHQDEHKAGMAGVVAPFIGDHWAHFADWVYWATWMAVLIAEEAGVSTFLAMLIPGVPLWVFALIVAVLGTAINLWSVRAFAETEYWLAFIKVAVILILIALGIYLLVINDAHLGFVADTAQKVSTKSTAPSFAPNGFSGFLTSLLVVIFSFGGSELAAITVAETENPKVAIPRAIRGVLIRIISFYVIPIFLFLHLLPWSEVSNPDAASPFATIFARVGIPHADKI
;
A
#
# COMPACT_ATOMS: atom_id res chain seq x y z
N MET A 1 -45.41 5.21 4.85
CA MET A 1 -44.96 5.38 3.46
C MET A 1 -43.46 5.35 3.48
N GLU A 2 -42.93 4.20 3.14
CA GLU A 2 -41.50 3.89 3.11
C GLU A 2 -40.85 4.54 1.89
N ASN A 3 -40.10 5.62 2.09
CA ASN A 3 -39.17 6.10 1.07
C ASN A 3 -37.82 5.40 1.27
N SER A 4 -37.74 4.16 0.80
CA SER A 4 -36.51 3.44 0.68
C SER A 4 -35.75 3.92 -0.58
N THR A 5 -35.07 5.06 -0.49
CA THR A 5 -33.96 5.40 -1.39
C THR A 5 -32.69 4.69 -0.94
N GLY A 6 -32.83 3.48 -0.43
CA GLY A 6 -31.73 2.62 -0.08
C GLY A 6 -31.10 2.04 -1.34
N LEU A 7 -29.92 2.49 -1.71
CA LEU A 7 -28.97 1.73 -2.52
C LEU A 7 -28.96 0.30 -1.94
N LYS A 8 -29.53 -0.66 -2.67
CA LYS A 8 -29.50 -2.07 -2.25
C LYS A 8 -28.04 -2.43 -2.03
N SER A 9 -27.68 -2.76 -0.80
CA SER A 9 -26.35 -3.25 -0.42
C SER A 9 -26.07 -4.54 -1.21
N SER A 10 -25.49 -4.38 -2.40
CA SER A 10 -25.09 -5.50 -3.26
C SER A 10 -23.76 -6.11 -2.81
N LEU A 11 -23.07 -5.46 -1.87
CA LEU A 11 -21.75 -5.85 -1.37
C LEU A 11 -21.91 -6.76 -0.15
N LYS A 12 -21.29 -7.94 -0.21
CA LYS A 12 -21.19 -8.84 0.95
C LYS A 12 -20.04 -8.36 1.86
N THR A 13 -20.09 -8.67 3.15
CA THR A 13 -19.05 -8.36 4.14
C THR A 13 -17.64 -8.78 3.66
N ARG A 14 -17.51 -9.93 2.98
CA ARG A 14 -16.24 -10.39 2.40
C ARG A 14 -15.65 -9.40 1.40
N HIS A 15 -16.50 -8.77 0.56
CA HIS A 15 -16.06 -7.77 -0.41
C HIS A 15 -15.54 -6.53 0.30
N ILE A 16 -16.24 -6.02 1.30
CA ILE A 16 -15.84 -4.85 2.08
C ILE A 16 -14.50 -5.07 2.78
N VAL A 17 -14.30 -6.25 3.38
CA VAL A 17 -13.03 -6.62 4.03
C VAL A 17 -11.89 -6.67 3.01
N MET A 18 -12.09 -7.31 1.86
CA MET A 18 -11.04 -7.42 0.83
C MET A 18 -10.78 -6.09 0.10
N LEU A 19 -11.83 -5.30 -0.20
CA LEU A 19 -11.68 -3.94 -0.71
C LEU A 19 -10.80 -3.09 0.22
N SER A 20 -11.09 -3.16 1.51
CA SER A 20 -10.35 -2.44 2.54
C SER A 20 -8.89 -2.96 2.71
N LEU A 21 -8.63 -4.24 2.46
CA LEU A 21 -7.28 -4.82 2.44
C LEU A 21 -6.54 -4.50 1.14
N GLY A 22 -7.20 -4.70 0.00
CA GLY A 22 -6.62 -4.51 -1.32
C GLY A 22 -6.33 -3.05 -1.65
N GLY A 23 -7.22 -2.14 -1.22
CA GLY A 23 -7.02 -0.70 -1.40
C GLY A 23 -5.81 -0.15 -0.65
N ALA A 24 -5.43 -0.80 0.46
CA ALA A 24 -4.22 -0.42 1.20
C ALA A 24 -2.92 -0.97 0.59
N ILE A 25 -2.99 -1.92 -0.36
CA ILE A 25 -1.82 -2.57 -0.97
C ILE A 25 -1.77 -2.15 -2.45
N GLY A 26 -1.03 -1.10 -2.74
CA GLY A 26 -0.83 -0.55 -4.08
C GLY A 26 0.54 -0.90 -4.69
N SER A 27 0.82 -0.33 -5.85
CA SER A 27 2.11 -0.43 -6.56
C SER A 27 3.28 0.11 -5.73
N GLY A 28 3.01 1.04 -4.81
CA GLY A 28 4.01 1.63 -3.92
C GLY A 28 4.76 0.61 -3.07
N LEU A 29 4.11 -0.47 -2.65
CA LEU A 29 4.80 -1.55 -1.93
C LEU A 29 5.64 -2.40 -2.88
N PHE A 30 5.08 -2.85 -4.00
CA PHE A 30 5.75 -3.80 -4.89
C PHE A 30 6.87 -3.17 -5.72
N LEU A 31 6.65 -1.98 -6.29
CA LEU A 31 7.64 -1.25 -7.10
C LEU A 31 8.45 -0.25 -6.29
N GLY A 32 7.81 0.40 -5.31
CA GLY A 32 8.41 1.49 -4.54
C GLY A 32 9.35 1.02 -3.45
N SER A 33 9.20 -0.20 -2.92
CA SER A 33 9.95 -0.67 -1.74
C SER A 33 11.47 -0.66 -1.95
N GLY A 34 11.97 -1.10 -3.10
CA GLY A 34 13.39 -1.05 -3.42
C GLY A 34 13.93 0.39 -3.43
N LYS A 35 13.20 1.30 -4.07
CA LYS A 35 13.60 2.72 -4.15
C LYS A 35 13.64 3.39 -2.77
N VAL A 36 12.63 3.17 -1.92
CA VAL A 36 12.62 3.79 -0.58
C VAL A 36 13.69 3.19 0.32
N ILE A 37 13.99 1.90 0.20
CA ILE A 37 15.11 1.27 0.90
C ILE A 37 16.44 1.87 0.40
N ALA A 38 16.64 2.00 -0.91
CA ALA A 38 17.82 2.60 -1.49
C ALA A 38 18.04 4.05 -1.02
N GLN A 39 16.97 4.82 -0.86
CA GLN A 39 17.02 6.22 -0.41
C GLN A 39 17.30 6.37 1.08
N ALA A 40 16.60 5.62 1.92
CA ALA A 40 16.63 5.80 3.37
C ALA A 40 17.55 4.80 4.08
N GLY A 41 17.94 3.71 3.45
CA GLY A 41 18.63 2.62 4.13
C GLY A 41 17.75 2.00 5.22
N PRO A 42 18.33 1.52 6.32
CA PRO A 42 17.59 0.99 7.46
C PRO A 42 16.61 1.98 8.10
N SER A 43 16.85 3.29 7.97
CA SER A 43 15.93 4.30 8.49
C SER A 43 14.55 4.27 7.83
N VAL A 44 14.39 3.56 6.71
CA VAL A 44 13.10 3.32 6.07
C VAL A 44 12.07 2.68 7.01
N LEU A 45 12.50 1.84 7.95
CA LEU A 45 11.59 1.28 8.97
C LEU A 45 10.95 2.39 9.83
N LEU A 46 11.71 3.43 10.18
CA LEU A 46 11.17 4.59 10.87
C LEU A 46 10.18 5.35 9.99
N SER A 47 10.44 5.45 8.67
CA SER A 47 9.49 6.06 7.72
C SER A 47 8.16 5.30 7.71
N TYR A 48 8.18 3.97 7.67
CA TYR A 48 6.96 3.16 7.73
C TYR A 48 6.22 3.29 9.08
N ILE A 49 6.95 3.31 10.20
CA ILE A 49 6.36 3.49 11.53
C ILE A 49 5.73 4.88 11.65
N LEU A 50 6.45 5.93 11.24
CA LEU A 50 5.96 7.31 11.36
C LEU A 50 4.75 7.56 10.42
N ALA A 51 4.81 7.09 9.18
CA ALA A 51 3.68 7.15 8.25
C ALA A 51 2.47 6.37 8.79
N GLY A 52 2.70 5.19 9.37
CA GLY A 52 1.66 4.38 10.00
C GLY A 52 1.00 5.06 11.20
N LEU A 53 1.79 5.72 12.05
CA LEU A 53 1.27 6.52 13.15
C LEU A 53 0.46 7.73 12.66
N THR A 54 0.95 8.40 11.61
CA THR A 54 0.22 9.52 10.98
C THR A 54 -1.13 9.05 10.44
N LEU A 55 -1.15 7.95 9.69
CA LEU A 55 -2.39 7.36 9.20
C LEU A 55 -3.34 6.96 10.34
N TYR A 56 -2.80 6.36 11.41
CA TYR A 56 -3.61 6.02 12.58
C TYR A 56 -4.30 7.24 13.19
N VAL A 57 -3.57 8.36 13.36
CA VAL A 57 -4.12 9.61 13.88
C VAL A 57 -5.21 10.15 12.96
N VAL A 58 -4.99 10.16 11.65
CA VAL A 58 -5.99 10.59 10.66
C VAL A 58 -7.24 9.71 10.73
N MET A 59 -7.07 8.39 10.70
CA MET A 59 -8.17 7.42 10.78
C MET A 59 -8.96 7.56 12.09
N TYR A 60 -8.26 7.77 13.19
CA TYR A 60 -8.88 7.99 14.50
C TYR A 60 -9.68 9.29 14.52
N GLY A 61 -9.14 10.38 13.95
CA GLY A 61 -9.81 11.66 13.81
C GLY A 61 -11.08 11.55 12.97
N VAL A 62 -10.97 11.01 11.75
CA VAL A 62 -12.13 10.77 10.86
C VAL A 62 -13.17 9.87 11.54
N GLY A 63 -12.73 8.79 12.15
CA GLY A 63 -13.63 7.89 12.86
C GLY A 63 -14.37 8.56 14.03
N LYS A 64 -13.71 9.44 14.78
CA LYS A 64 -14.36 10.24 15.83
C LYS A 64 -15.38 11.22 15.26
N MET A 65 -15.05 11.89 14.16
CA MET A 65 -16.01 12.79 13.49
C MET A 65 -17.28 12.03 13.10
N VAL A 66 -17.13 10.85 12.47
CA VAL A 66 -18.28 10.02 12.06
C VAL A 66 -19.13 9.58 13.27
N ILE A 67 -18.51 9.10 14.34
CA ILE A 67 -19.25 8.59 15.52
C ILE A 67 -20.10 9.69 16.19
N HIS A 68 -19.68 10.97 16.10
CA HIS A 68 -20.35 12.09 16.75
C HIS A 68 -21.36 12.82 15.85
N GLN A 69 -21.60 12.32 14.65
CA GLN A 69 -22.65 12.84 13.77
C GLN A 69 -23.94 12.04 13.93
N ASP A 70 -25.05 12.74 14.09
CA ASP A 70 -26.38 12.13 14.17
C ASP A 70 -26.91 11.75 12.77
N GLU A 71 -26.53 12.53 11.74
CA GLU A 71 -26.85 12.25 10.33
C GLU A 71 -25.57 12.06 9.53
N HIS A 72 -25.41 10.89 8.94
CA HIS A 72 -24.26 10.58 8.11
C HIS A 72 -24.50 11.06 6.68
N LYS A 73 -23.77 12.09 6.28
CA LYS A 73 -23.70 12.52 4.88
C LYS A 73 -22.55 11.79 4.20
N ALA A 74 -22.79 11.35 2.96
CA ALA A 74 -21.79 10.64 2.19
C ALA A 74 -20.60 11.53 1.79
N GLY A 75 -19.42 10.90 1.60
CA GLY A 75 -18.21 11.57 1.13
C GLY A 75 -17.39 12.29 2.20
N MET A 76 -16.21 12.77 1.81
CA MET A 76 -15.30 13.47 2.72
C MET A 76 -15.91 14.78 3.22
N ALA A 77 -16.53 15.56 2.33
CA ALA A 77 -17.20 16.79 2.72
C ALA A 77 -18.31 16.54 3.77
N GLY A 78 -19.11 15.49 3.60
CA GLY A 78 -20.15 15.13 4.55
C GLY A 78 -19.63 14.83 5.95
N VAL A 79 -18.44 14.22 6.04
CA VAL A 79 -17.81 13.88 7.32
C VAL A 79 -17.26 15.12 8.02
N VAL A 80 -16.63 16.06 7.29
CA VAL A 80 -15.88 17.17 7.91
C VAL A 80 -16.68 18.47 8.02
N ALA A 81 -17.74 18.67 7.21
CA ALA A 81 -18.51 19.91 7.16
C ALA A 81 -19.05 20.38 8.53
N PRO A 82 -19.56 19.51 9.41
CA PRO A 82 -20.05 19.93 10.73
C PRO A 82 -18.96 20.52 11.63
N PHE A 83 -17.68 20.25 11.36
CA PHE A 83 -16.55 20.65 12.19
C PHE A 83 -15.77 21.85 11.64
N ILE A 84 -15.69 21.99 10.29
CA ILE A 84 -14.88 23.01 9.64
C ILE A 84 -15.69 23.97 8.74
N GLY A 85 -17.00 23.72 8.64
CA GLY A 85 -17.91 24.49 7.79
C GLY A 85 -17.89 24.08 6.33
N ASP A 86 -18.97 24.45 5.61
CA ASP A 86 -19.21 23.97 4.24
C ASP A 86 -18.14 24.38 3.23
N HIS A 87 -17.61 25.58 3.31
CA HIS A 87 -16.57 26.05 2.37
C HIS A 87 -15.31 25.21 2.43
N TRP A 88 -14.81 24.97 3.64
CA TRP A 88 -13.61 24.15 3.85
C TRP A 88 -13.86 22.66 3.56
N ALA A 89 -15.08 22.19 3.82
CA ALA A 89 -15.48 20.84 3.47
C ALA A 89 -15.50 20.60 1.96
N HIS A 90 -16.02 21.55 1.17
CA HIS A 90 -15.96 21.47 -0.29
C HIS A 90 -14.52 21.51 -0.81
N PHE A 91 -13.66 22.36 -0.23
CA PHE A 91 -12.26 22.40 -0.60
C PHE A 91 -11.56 21.05 -0.29
N ALA A 92 -11.82 20.45 0.88
CA ALA A 92 -11.29 19.16 1.23
C ALA A 92 -11.75 18.05 0.26
N ASP A 93 -13.00 18.09 -0.19
CA ASP A 93 -13.55 17.14 -1.16
C ASP A 93 -12.86 17.25 -2.52
N TRP A 94 -12.63 18.47 -3.00
CA TRP A 94 -11.86 18.70 -4.23
C TRP A 94 -10.42 18.23 -4.14
N VAL A 95 -9.74 18.48 -3.01
CA VAL A 95 -8.37 18.00 -2.77
C VAL A 95 -8.37 16.46 -2.72
N TYR A 96 -9.35 15.86 -2.08
CA TYR A 96 -9.50 14.42 -2.00
C TYR A 96 -9.72 13.80 -3.38
N TRP A 97 -10.62 14.39 -4.18
CA TRP A 97 -10.82 13.98 -5.57
C TRP A 97 -9.55 14.08 -6.41
N ALA A 98 -8.83 15.22 -6.34
CA ALA A 98 -7.59 15.41 -7.07
C ALA A 98 -6.51 14.39 -6.65
N THR A 99 -6.44 14.07 -5.35
CA THR A 99 -5.53 13.04 -4.83
C THR A 99 -5.84 11.69 -5.45
N TRP A 100 -7.11 11.30 -5.52
CA TRP A 100 -7.50 10.02 -6.12
C TRP A 100 -7.25 9.96 -7.63
N MET A 101 -7.37 11.08 -8.34
CA MET A 101 -6.96 11.15 -9.75
C MET A 101 -5.46 10.93 -9.91
N ALA A 102 -4.64 11.55 -9.06
CA ALA A 102 -3.19 11.35 -9.07
C ALA A 102 -2.80 9.90 -8.72
N VAL A 103 -3.47 9.30 -7.73
CA VAL A 103 -3.27 7.87 -7.36
C VAL A 103 -3.62 6.96 -8.54
N LEU A 104 -4.76 7.18 -9.20
CA LEU A 104 -5.18 6.38 -10.34
C LEU A 104 -4.11 6.41 -11.45
N ILE A 105 -3.61 7.60 -11.81
CA ILE A 105 -2.56 7.75 -12.82
C ILE A 105 -1.29 7.01 -12.40
N ALA A 106 -0.88 7.11 -11.14
CA ALA A 106 0.32 6.46 -10.63
C ALA A 106 0.20 4.91 -10.63
N GLU A 107 -0.94 4.38 -10.20
CA GLU A 107 -1.21 2.93 -10.21
C GLU A 107 -1.28 2.39 -11.63
N GLU A 108 -1.93 3.10 -12.55
CA GLU A 108 -2.00 2.74 -13.97
C GLU A 108 -0.62 2.72 -14.62
N ALA A 109 0.22 3.71 -14.35
CA ALA A 109 1.61 3.74 -14.81
C ALA A 109 2.41 2.56 -14.22
N GLY A 110 2.16 2.20 -12.96
CA GLY A 110 2.78 1.05 -12.29
C GLY A 110 2.42 -0.26 -12.99
N VAL A 111 1.13 -0.53 -13.19
CA VAL A 111 0.66 -1.74 -13.88
C VAL A 111 1.20 -1.81 -15.31
N SER A 112 1.19 -0.69 -16.03
CA SER A 112 1.71 -0.61 -17.41
C SER A 112 3.21 -0.94 -17.47
N THR A 113 3.97 -0.48 -16.47
CA THR A 113 5.41 -0.79 -16.35
C THR A 113 5.63 -2.29 -16.13
N PHE A 114 4.86 -2.94 -15.26
CA PHE A 114 4.93 -4.39 -15.08
C PHE A 114 4.60 -5.15 -16.36
N LEU A 115 3.54 -4.76 -17.08
CA LEU A 115 3.17 -5.40 -18.34
C LEU A 115 4.27 -5.23 -19.41
N ALA A 116 4.92 -4.07 -19.46
CA ALA A 116 6.04 -3.83 -20.39
C ALA A 116 7.27 -4.69 -20.07
N MET A 117 7.51 -5.03 -18.79
CA MET A 117 8.55 -5.98 -18.39
C MET A 117 8.23 -7.42 -18.86
N LEU A 118 6.95 -7.80 -18.80
CA LEU A 118 6.49 -9.13 -19.22
C LEU A 118 6.48 -9.30 -20.74
N ILE A 119 6.12 -8.25 -21.48
CA ILE A 119 5.96 -8.27 -22.95
C ILE A 119 6.83 -7.14 -23.55
N PRO A 120 8.13 -7.39 -23.72
CA PRO A 120 9.04 -6.40 -24.30
C PRO A 120 8.67 -6.05 -25.74
N GLY A 121 8.93 -4.80 -26.14
CA GLY A 121 8.70 -4.32 -27.52
C GLY A 121 7.35 -3.66 -27.75
N VAL A 122 6.43 -3.69 -26.78
CA VAL A 122 5.16 -2.96 -26.84
C VAL A 122 5.33 -1.61 -26.14
N PRO A 123 4.94 -0.48 -26.76
CA PRO A 123 5.01 0.84 -26.11
C PRO A 123 4.15 0.92 -24.85
N LEU A 124 4.65 1.60 -23.82
CA LEU A 124 4.02 1.70 -22.51
C LEU A 124 2.57 2.23 -22.55
N TRP A 125 2.31 3.19 -23.44
CA TRP A 125 0.97 3.78 -23.60
C TRP A 125 -0.10 2.78 -24.06
N VAL A 126 0.32 1.71 -24.79
CA VAL A 126 -0.62 0.65 -25.23
C VAL A 126 -1.14 -0.12 -24.01
N PHE A 127 -0.26 -0.47 -23.07
CA PHE A 127 -0.65 -1.13 -21.84
C PHE A 127 -1.52 -0.20 -20.96
N ALA A 128 -1.17 1.08 -20.84
CA ALA A 128 -1.97 2.06 -20.14
C ALA A 128 -3.39 2.14 -20.73
N LEU A 129 -3.51 2.22 -22.04
CA LEU A 129 -4.82 2.25 -22.70
C LEU A 129 -5.63 0.96 -22.44
N ILE A 130 -4.98 -0.20 -22.50
CA ILE A 130 -5.66 -1.48 -22.22
C ILE A 130 -6.16 -1.52 -20.77
N VAL A 131 -5.33 -1.13 -19.81
CA VAL A 131 -5.68 -1.12 -18.38
C VAL A 131 -6.83 -0.15 -18.11
N ALA A 132 -6.77 1.08 -18.68
CA ALA A 132 -7.83 2.08 -18.56
C ALA A 132 -9.17 1.58 -19.14
N VAL A 133 -9.14 1.00 -20.34
CA VAL A 133 -10.35 0.47 -21.00
C VAL A 133 -10.93 -0.69 -20.21
N LEU A 134 -10.11 -1.66 -19.78
CA LEU A 134 -10.58 -2.81 -19.00
C LEU A 134 -11.13 -2.37 -17.64
N GLY A 135 -10.43 -1.49 -16.91
CA GLY A 135 -10.90 -0.96 -15.64
C GLY A 135 -12.22 -0.22 -15.77
N THR A 136 -12.34 0.64 -16.80
CA THR A 136 -13.59 1.35 -17.09
C THR A 136 -14.72 0.39 -17.45
N ALA A 137 -14.47 -0.61 -18.29
CA ALA A 137 -15.46 -1.59 -18.70
C ALA A 137 -16.00 -2.38 -17.49
N ILE A 138 -15.13 -2.82 -16.58
CA ILE A 138 -15.51 -3.53 -15.36
C ILE A 138 -16.39 -2.64 -14.46
N ASN A 139 -16.00 -1.37 -14.28
CA ASN A 139 -16.76 -0.41 -13.48
C ASN A 139 -18.16 -0.11 -14.08
N LEU A 140 -18.26 0.01 -15.41
CA LEU A 140 -19.52 0.28 -16.08
C LEU A 140 -20.45 -0.94 -16.14
N TRP A 141 -19.90 -2.15 -16.02
CA TRP A 141 -20.71 -3.37 -16.13
C TRP A 141 -21.68 -3.55 -14.96
N SER A 142 -21.15 -3.65 -13.73
CA SER A 142 -21.97 -3.67 -12.53
C SER A 142 -21.13 -3.50 -11.25
N VAL A 143 -21.75 -2.93 -10.20
CA VAL A 143 -21.12 -2.82 -8.87
C VAL A 143 -20.73 -4.20 -8.32
N ARG A 144 -21.50 -5.24 -8.61
CA ARG A 144 -21.18 -6.61 -8.18
C ARG A 144 -19.98 -7.18 -8.93
N ALA A 145 -19.88 -6.96 -10.24
CA ALA A 145 -18.74 -7.42 -11.04
C ALA A 145 -17.45 -6.72 -10.58
N PHE A 146 -17.51 -5.41 -10.36
CA PHE A 146 -16.41 -4.64 -9.78
C PHE A 146 -15.96 -5.22 -8.44
N ALA A 147 -16.88 -5.43 -7.50
CA ALA A 147 -16.58 -5.92 -6.17
C ALA A 147 -16.00 -7.35 -6.17
N GLU A 148 -16.47 -8.22 -7.05
CA GLU A 148 -15.94 -9.58 -7.18
C GLU A 148 -14.54 -9.58 -7.80
N THR A 149 -14.30 -8.75 -8.82
CA THR A 149 -12.96 -8.57 -9.43
C THR A 149 -11.97 -8.04 -8.39
N GLU A 150 -12.33 -6.97 -7.69
CA GLU A 150 -11.48 -6.37 -6.66
C GLU A 150 -11.21 -7.34 -5.50
N TYR A 151 -12.20 -8.14 -5.11
CA TYR A 151 -12.03 -9.19 -4.11
C TYR A 151 -10.91 -10.17 -4.50
N TRP A 152 -10.92 -10.69 -5.73
CA TRP A 152 -9.94 -11.66 -6.19
C TRP A 152 -8.56 -11.03 -6.37
N LEU A 153 -8.48 -9.80 -6.92
CA LEU A 153 -7.22 -9.07 -7.04
C LEU A 153 -6.61 -8.77 -5.67
N ALA A 154 -7.42 -8.35 -4.70
CA ALA A 154 -6.98 -8.13 -3.33
C ALA A 154 -6.51 -9.43 -2.66
N PHE A 155 -7.24 -10.53 -2.87
CA PHE A 155 -6.86 -11.85 -2.35
C PHE A 155 -5.49 -12.29 -2.87
N ILE A 156 -5.24 -12.13 -4.16
CA ILE A 156 -3.94 -12.45 -4.78
C ILE A 156 -2.83 -11.61 -4.16
N LYS A 157 -3.00 -10.29 -4.03
CA LYS A 157 -2.01 -9.40 -3.40
C LYS A 157 -1.67 -9.85 -1.97
N VAL A 158 -2.69 -10.12 -1.16
CA VAL A 158 -2.52 -10.58 0.22
C VAL A 158 -1.81 -11.94 0.26
N ALA A 159 -2.21 -12.88 -0.58
CA ALA A 159 -1.59 -14.20 -0.64
C ALA A 159 -0.10 -14.13 -1.01
N VAL A 160 0.26 -13.31 -2.01
CA VAL A 160 1.66 -13.10 -2.41
C VAL A 160 2.50 -12.56 -1.25
N ILE A 161 1.99 -11.57 -0.49
CA ILE A 161 2.71 -11.02 0.66
C ILE A 161 2.86 -12.05 1.78
N LEU A 162 1.81 -12.81 2.09
CA LEU A 162 1.89 -13.86 3.12
C LEU A 162 2.87 -14.96 2.73
N ILE A 163 2.89 -15.38 1.47
CA ILE A 163 3.87 -16.33 0.94
C ILE A 163 5.28 -15.76 1.08
N LEU A 164 5.49 -14.50 0.69
CA LEU A 164 6.78 -13.83 0.84
C LEU A 164 7.25 -13.79 2.30
N ILE A 165 6.35 -13.46 3.24
CA ILE A 165 6.68 -13.44 4.67
C ILE A 165 7.07 -14.85 5.13
N ALA A 166 6.30 -15.86 4.76
CA ALA A 166 6.61 -17.24 5.12
C ALA A 166 7.96 -17.69 4.56
N LEU A 167 8.23 -17.42 3.28
CA LEU A 167 9.50 -17.73 2.63
C LEU A 167 10.66 -16.91 3.22
N GLY A 168 10.45 -15.65 3.52
CA GLY A 168 11.47 -14.79 4.14
C GLY A 168 11.85 -15.29 5.54
N ILE A 169 10.88 -15.67 6.37
CA ILE A 169 11.12 -16.27 7.68
C ILE A 169 11.85 -17.62 7.52
N TYR A 170 11.41 -18.45 6.56
CA TYR A 170 12.07 -19.72 6.25
C TYR A 170 13.56 -19.52 5.91
N LEU A 171 13.88 -18.54 5.04
CA LEU A 171 15.25 -18.22 4.68
C LEU A 171 16.07 -17.70 5.88
N LEU A 172 15.45 -16.88 6.76
CA LEU A 172 16.12 -16.42 7.99
C LEU A 172 16.47 -17.55 8.93
N VAL A 173 15.60 -18.56 9.05
CA VAL A 173 15.80 -19.69 9.99
C VAL A 173 16.81 -20.69 9.46
N ILE A 174 16.86 -20.96 8.15
CA ILE A 174 17.73 -21.99 7.57
C ILE A 174 19.13 -21.47 7.24
N ASN A 175 19.27 -20.20 6.82
CA ASN A 175 20.54 -19.68 6.34
C ASN A 175 21.39 -18.95 7.39
N ASP A 176 21.19 -19.20 8.71
CA ASP A 176 21.95 -18.49 9.75
C ASP A 176 22.22 -17.01 9.38
N ALA A 177 21.19 -16.25 9.23
CA ALA A 177 21.05 -14.78 9.19
C ALA A 177 22.25 -13.88 8.69
N HIS A 178 23.18 -14.44 7.92
CA HIS A 178 24.43 -13.74 7.55
C HIS A 178 24.42 -13.08 6.17
N LEU A 179 23.33 -13.08 5.44
CA LEU A 179 23.26 -12.63 4.04
C LEU A 179 22.66 -11.25 3.82
N GLY A 180 22.17 -10.58 4.86
CA GLY A 180 21.51 -9.30 4.71
C GLY A 180 22.40 -8.09 5.00
N PHE A 181 21.79 -6.92 5.00
CA PHE A 181 22.39 -5.63 5.32
C PHE A 181 23.24 -5.66 6.59
N VAL A 182 22.84 -6.42 7.62
CA VAL A 182 23.58 -6.56 8.89
C VAL A 182 24.89 -7.32 8.67
N ALA A 183 24.89 -8.33 7.80
CA ALA A 183 26.11 -9.08 7.46
C ALA A 183 27.07 -8.25 6.62
N ASP A 184 26.58 -7.49 5.66
CA ASP A 184 27.39 -6.55 4.88
C ASP A 184 28.04 -5.48 5.78
N THR A 185 27.33 -5.05 6.81
CA THR A 185 27.87 -4.10 7.82
C THR A 185 28.94 -4.75 8.68
N ALA A 186 28.76 -6.01 9.08
CA ALA A 186 29.73 -6.75 9.90
C ALA A 186 30.99 -7.17 9.10
N GLN A 187 30.82 -7.53 7.83
CA GLN A 187 31.92 -7.98 6.97
C GLN A 187 32.78 -6.82 6.41
N LYS A 188 32.18 -5.63 6.22
CA LYS A 188 32.87 -4.42 5.69
C LYS A 188 33.63 -3.61 6.74
N VAL A 189 33.52 -3.94 8.01
CA VAL A 189 34.41 -3.37 9.06
C VAL A 189 35.85 -3.78 8.85
N SER A 190 36.13 -4.84 8.06
CA SER A 190 37.49 -5.35 7.80
C SER A 190 38.17 -4.77 6.55
N THR A 191 37.46 -4.10 5.64
CA THR A 191 38.06 -3.47 4.47
C THR A 191 37.40 -2.11 4.24
N LYS A 192 38.22 -1.09 4.02
CA LYS A 192 37.92 0.34 3.76
C LYS A 192 36.75 0.63 2.78
N SER A 193 35.58 0.00 2.93
CA SER A 193 34.41 0.21 2.13
C SER A 193 33.29 0.74 3.02
N THR A 194 32.77 1.86 2.65
CA THR A 194 31.63 2.57 3.28
C THR A 194 30.48 1.64 3.56
N ALA A 195 30.40 1.09 4.79
CA ALA A 195 29.19 0.47 5.28
C ALA A 195 28.07 1.53 5.18
N PRO A 196 26.92 1.19 4.62
CA PRO A 196 25.84 2.14 4.60
C PRO A 196 25.50 2.51 6.05
N SER A 197 25.54 3.81 6.33
CA SER A 197 25.07 4.34 7.62
C SER A 197 23.60 4.00 7.79
N PHE A 198 23.07 4.06 9.00
CA PHE A 198 21.66 3.88 9.29
C PHE A 198 20.75 4.71 8.36
N ALA A 199 21.21 5.88 7.93
CA ALA A 199 20.60 6.75 6.94
C ALA A 199 21.65 7.19 5.92
N PRO A 200 21.92 6.41 4.84
CA PRO A 200 23.01 6.66 3.90
C PRO A 200 22.90 8.01 3.19
N ASN A 201 21.69 8.47 2.91
CA ASN A 201 21.42 9.78 2.31
C ASN A 201 20.96 10.82 3.33
N GLY A 202 21.24 10.60 4.61
CA GLY A 202 20.91 11.52 5.71
C GLY A 202 19.41 11.79 5.85
N PHE A 203 19.10 12.95 6.43
CA PHE A 203 17.72 13.34 6.69
C PHE A 203 16.89 13.57 5.42
N SER A 204 17.53 14.02 4.33
CA SER A 204 16.85 14.20 3.03
C SER A 204 16.34 12.86 2.46
N GLY A 205 17.17 11.81 2.50
CA GLY A 205 16.76 10.48 2.06
C GLY A 205 15.61 9.91 2.89
N PHE A 206 15.68 10.13 4.21
CA PHE A 206 14.58 9.76 5.12
C PHE A 206 13.27 10.49 4.77
N LEU A 207 13.30 11.82 4.58
CA LEU A 207 12.10 12.59 4.22
C LEU A 207 11.53 12.17 2.87
N THR A 208 12.39 11.96 1.87
CA THR A 208 11.94 11.51 0.55
C THR A 208 11.28 10.12 0.64
N SER A 209 11.86 9.21 1.41
CA SER A 209 11.26 7.89 1.64
C SER A 209 9.92 8.00 2.37
N LEU A 210 9.81 8.89 3.36
CA LEU A 210 8.58 9.11 4.11
C LEU A 210 7.43 9.56 3.20
N LEU A 211 7.68 10.45 2.23
CA LEU A 211 6.67 10.89 1.26
C LEU A 211 6.16 9.72 0.42
N VAL A 212 7.06 8.88 -0.09
CA VAL A 212 6.67 7.68 -0.87
C VAL A 212 5.92 6.67 -0.02
N VAL A 213 6.34 6.48 1.24
CA VAL A 213 5.67 5.55 2.17
C VAL A 213 4.27 6.04 2.53
N ILE A 214 4.08 7.34 2.78
CA ILE A 214 2.75 7.92 3.02
C ILE A 214 1.84 7.68 1.81
N PHE A 215 2.35 7.89 0.58
CA PHE A 215 1.62 7.58 -0.65
C PHE A 215 1.24 6.09 -0.71
N SER A 216 2.14 5.20 -0.33
CA SER A 216 1.89 3.74 -0.33
C SER A 216 0.78 3.30 0.64
N PHE A 217 0.42 4.14 1.60
CA PHE A 217 -0.69 3.89 2.54
C PHE A 217 -2.02 4.50 2.08
N GLY A 218 -2.01 5.25 0.99
CA GLY A 218 -3.22 5.81 0.38
C GLY A 218 -4.27 4.72 0.13
N GLY A 219 -5.54 5.05 0.33
CA GLY A 219 -6.65 4.10 0.25
C GLY A 219 -7.05 3.47 1.58
N SER A 220 -6.19 3.49 2.58
CA SER A 220 -6.54 2.95 3.90
C SER A 220 -7.64 3.77 4.59
N GLU A 221 -7.74 5.07 4.31
CA GLU A 221 -8.77 5.98 4.84
C GLU A 221 -10.16 5.67 4.27
N LEU A 222 -10.24 5.06 3.08
CA LEU A 222 -11.52 4.58 2.51
C LEU A 222 -12.23 3.65 3.48
N ALA A 223 -11.50 2.85 4.24
CA ALA A 223 -12.08 1.98 5.24
C ALA A 223 -12.86 2.76 6.32
N ALA A 224 -12.40 3.96 6.72
CA ALA A 224 -13.12 4.78 7.70
C ALA A 224 -14.38 5.43 7.08
N ILE A 225 -14.27 5.90 5.84
CA ILE A 225 -15.38 6.55 5.12
C ILE A 225 -16.47 5.52 4.79
N THR A 226 -16.09 4.36 4.26
CA THR A 226 -17.03 3.28 3.92
C THR A 226 -17.72 2.69 5.15
N VAL A 227 -17.02 2.61 6.27
CA VAL A 227 -17.59 2.14 7.54
C VAL A 227 -18.62 3.13 8.09
N ALA A 228 -18.51 4.43 7.76
CA ALA A 228 -19.54 5.41 8.10
C ALA A 228 -20.93 5.08 7.50
N GLU A 229 -20.94 4.36 6.39
CA GLU A 229 -22.16 3.92 5.69
C GLU A 229 -22.70 2.56 6.20
N THR A 230 -22.12 2.00 7.25
CA THR A 230 -22.58 0.70 7.82
C THR A 230 -23.69 0.91 8.86
N GLU A 231 -24.45 -0.15 9.12
CA GLU A 231 -25.57 -0.12 10.08
C GLU A 231 -25.15 0.26 11.52
N ASN A 232 -23.87 0.00 11.90
CA ASN A 232 -23.38 0.29 13.24
C ASN A 232 -21.95 0.88 13.25
N PRO A 233 -21.76 2.16 12.88
CA PRO A 233 -20.48 2.82 12.82
C PRO A 233 -19.69 2.81 14.14
N LYS A 234 -20.37 2.93 15.27
CA LYS A 234 -19.74 2.97 16.60
C LYS A 234 -18.94 1.72 16.95
N VAL A 235 -19.35 0.57 16.40
CA VAL A 235 -18.65 -0.70 16.58
C VAL A 235 -17.66 -0.99 15.44
N ALA A 236 -18.03 -0.63 14.22
CA ALA A 236 -17.25 -0.94 13.03
C ALA A 236 -15.99 -0.08 12.90
N ILE A 237 -16.05 1.23 13.23
CA ILE A 237 -14.91 2.14 13.14
C ILE A 237 -13.71 1.74 14.00
N PRO A 238 -13.85 1.43 15.31
CA PRO A 238 -12.72 0.99 16.12
C PRO A 238 -12.08 -0.30 15.61
N ARG A 239 -12.88 -1.20 15.04
CA ARG A 239 -12.38 -2.43 14.41
C ARG A 239 -11.61 -2.13 13.13
N ALA A 240 -12.10 -1.22 12.29
CA ALA A 240 -11.42 -0.80 11.06
C ALA A 240 -10.06 -0.15 11.37
N ILE A 241 -10.01 0.78 12.32
CA ILE A 241 -8.77 1.46 12.74
C ILE A 241 -7.74 0.44 13.26
N ARG A 242 -8.16 -0.49 14.13
CA ARG A 242 -7.29 -1.54 14.64
C ARG A 242 -6.81 -2.46 13.51
N GLY A 243 -7.69 -2.78 12.56
CA GLY A 243 -7.35 -3.57 11.37
C GLY A 243 -6.31 -2.87 10.49
N VAL A 244 -6.32 -1.54 10.38
CA VAL A 244 -5.31 -0.79 9.62
C VAL A 244 -3.92 -0.93 10.25
N LEU A 245 -3.80 -0.79 11.58
CA LEU A 245 -2.50 -0.97 12.26
C LEU A 245 -1.93 -2.38 12.05
N ILE A 246 -2.75 -3.41 12.21
CA ILE A 246 -2.33 -4.79 11.97
C ILE A 246 -1.85 -4.97 10.53
N ARG A 247 -2.56 -4.39 9.57
CA ARG A 247 -2.19 -4.43 8.14
C ARG A 247 -0.85 -3.75 7.86
N ILE A 248 -0.63 -2.55 8.41
CA ILE A 248 0.62 -1.82 8.23
C ILE A 248 1.79 -2.65 8.76
N ILE A 249 1.68 -3.19 9.96
CA ILE A 249 2.73 -4.03 10.53
C ILE A 249 2.94 -5.28 9.69
N SER A 250 1.88 -6.03 9.39
CA SER A 250 1.98 -7.33 8.71
C SER A 250 2.42 -7.22 7.25
N PHE A 251 1.90 -6.23 6.50
CA PHE A 251 2.10 -6.19 5.04
C PHE A 251 3.16 -5.19 4.60
N TYR A 252 3.64 -4.32 5.49
CA TYR A 252 4.69 -3.35 5.18
C TYR A 252 5.90 -3.52 6.08
N VAL A 253 5.75 -3.37 7.40
CA VAL A 253 6.91 -3.39 8.30
C VAL A 253 7.64 -4.73 8.28
N ILE A 254 6.90 -5.85 8.34
CA ILE A 254 7.51 -7.19 8.31
C ILE A 254 8.21 -7.47 6.97
N PRO A 255 7.62 -7.29 5.78
CA PRO A 255 8.34 -7.47 4.52
C PRO A 255 9.58 -6.59 4.39
N ILE A 256 9.49 -5.31 4.73
CA ILE A 256 10.65 -4.41 4.67
C ILE A 256 11.75 -4.86 5.63
N PHE A 257 11.39 -5.28 6.84
CA PHE A 257 12.34 -5.87 7.78
C PHE A 257 13.03 -7.09 7.17
N LEU A 258 12.28 -7.99 6.54
CA LEU A 258 12.83 -9.17 5.87
C LEU A 258 13.75 -8.78 4.71
N PHE A 259 13.39 -7.80 3.89
CA PHE A 259 14.25 -7.33 2.81
C PHE A 259 15.58 -6.80 3.31
N LEU A 260 15.57 -5.99 4.37
CA LEU A 260 16.79 -5.45 4.98
C LEU A 260 17.70 -6.53 5.57
N HIS A 261 17.17 -7.68 5.96
CA HIS A 261 17.95 -8.78 6.53
C HIS A 261 18.40 -9.81 5.49
N LEU A 262 17.60 -10.03 4.44
CA LEU A 262 17.85 -11.07 3.45
C LEU A 262 18.60 -10.57 2.21
N LEU A 263 18.50 -9.28 1.90
CA LEU A 263 19.08 -8.72 0.68
C LEU A 263 20.28 -7.83 1.00
N PRO A 264 21.42 -8.03 0.32
CA PRO A 264 22.56 -7.14 0.46
C PRO A 264 22.22 -5.75 -0.06
N TRP A 265 22.80 -4.73 0.57
CA TRP A 265 22.58 -3.33 0.20
C TRP A 265 22.91 -3.04 -1.27
N SER A 266 23.95 -3.66 -1.79
CA SER A 266 24.38 -3.51 -3.18
C SER A 266 23.31 -3.92 -4.20
N GLU A 267 22.47 -4.89 -3.85
CA GLU A 267 21.34 -5.30 -4.70
C GLU A 267 20.17 -4.33 -4.59
N VAL A 268 19.81 -3.96 -3.36
CA VAL A 268 18.63 -3.10 -3.11
C VAL A 268 18.88 -1.65 -3.56
N SER A 269 20.12 -1.17 -3.48
CA SER A 269 20.49 0.20 -3.87
C SER A 269 20.68 0.40 -5.37
N ASN A 270 20.67 -0.67 -6.15
CA ASN A 270 20.80 -0.58 -7.61
C ASN A 270 19.44 -0.14 -8.23
N PRO A 271 19.40 0.99 -8.96
CA PRO A 271 18.17 1.47 -9.60
C PRO A 271 17.57 0.51 -10.62
N ASP A 272 18.42 -0.33 -11.23
CA ASP A 272 18.05 -1.31 -12.26
C ASP A 272 17.72 -2.69 -11.66
N ALA A 273 17.82 -2.83 -10.34
CA ALA A 273 17.51 -4.10 -9.68
C ALA A 273 16.03 -4.43 -9.78
N ALA A 274 15.75 -5.73 -9.87
CA ALA A 274 14.39 -6.23 -9.71
C ALA A 274 13.80 -5.82 -8.35
N SER A 275 12.48 -5.80 -8.28
CA SER A 275 11.80 -5.55 -7.00
C SER A 275 12.35 -6.49 -5.90
N PRO A 276 12.53 -6.03 -4.65
CA PRO A 276 12.92 -6.90 -3.53
C PRO A 276 12.04 -8.14 -3.39
N PHE A 277 10.77 -8.05 -3.73
CA PHE A 277 9.86 -9.19 -3.80
C PHE A 277 10.34 -10.23 -4.82
N ALA A 278 10.61 -9.80 -6.05
CA ALA A 278 11.07 -10.66 -7.12
C ALA A 278 12.43 -11.32 -6.75
N THR A 279 13.33 -10.56 -6.15
CA THR A 279 14.64 -11.06 -5.72
C THR A 279 14.52 -12.16 -4.68
N ILE A 280 13.64 -12.04 -3.67
CA ILE A 280 13.42 -13.10 -2.67
C ILE A 280 12.82 -14.34 -3.30
N PHE A 281 11.82 -14.20 -4.17
CA PHE A 281 11.23 -15.34 -4.87
C PHE A 281 12.24 -16.07 -5.76
N ALA A 282 13.13 -15.34 -6.44
CA ALA A 282 14.21 -15.93 -7.23
C ALA A 282 15.19 -16.73 -6.35
N ARG A 283 15.55 -16.21 -5.16
CA ARG A 283 16.45 -16.91 -4.20
C ARG A 283 15.87 -18.22 -3.67
N VAL A 284 14.57 -18.35 -3.60
CA VAL A 284 13.89 -19.59 -3.20
C VAL A 284 13.77 -20.57 -4.38
N GLY A 285 14.23 -20.18 -5.58
CA GLY A 285 14.24 -21.05 -6.75
C GLY A 285 12.93 -21.02 -7.56
N ILE A 286 12.12 -19.98 -7.40
CA ILE A 286 10.95 -19.79 -8.27
C ILE A 286 11.44 -19.32 -9.64
N PRO A 287 11.23 -20.12 -10.72
CA PRO A 287 11.74 -19.77 -12.02
C PRO A 287 11.05 -18.49 -12.54
N HIS A 288 11.84 -17.65 -13.21
CA HIS A 288 11.37 -16.36 -13.78
C HIS A 288 10.84 -15.33 -12.79
N ALA A 289 11.09 -15.48 -11.49
CA ALA A 289 10.71 -14.49 -10.49
C ALA A 289 11.44 -13.15 -10.70
N ASP A 290 12.57 -13.14 -11.35
CA ASP A 290 13.33 -11.97 -11.80
C ASP A 290 12.58 -11.11 -12.84
N LYS A 291 11.56 -11.68 -13.48
CA LYS A 291 10.71 -11.02 -14.49
C LYS A 291 9.36 -10.53 -13.95
N ILE A 292 9.07 -10.79 -12.67
CA ILE A 292 7.88 -10.38 -11.94
C ILE A 292 8.25 -9.22 -11.02
#